data_3441428e41e65cfe653945c8518f3640
#
_entry.id   3441428e41e65cfe653945c8518f3640
#
_cell.length_a   1.000
_cell.length_b   1.000
_cell.length_c   1.000
_cell.angle_alpha   90.00
_cell.angle_beta   90.00
_cell.angle_gamma   90.00
#
_symmetry.space_group_name_H-M   'P 1'
#
loop_
_entity.id
_entity.type
_entity.pdbx_description
1 polymer ?
#
loop_
_entity_poly.entity_id
_entity_poly.type
_entity_poly.pdbx_seq_one_letter_code
_entity_poly.pdbx_strand_id
1 'polypeptide(L)'
;MSSIDVERVRPAGGKRSSKRDFIVNAFLRQEGHLSADDLVDLIRKEDRGISRATVYRTLQWMMDAGIARKVDFGEGRFRFEHSYRHPRHFHLICKTCNQSFEFLSSDIEALIEEVAAARKFAGKQSVVQIYGTCEDCQTGRPTALAGGTSEMIFARDALRIAIATERSGLEFYTRAARFTQDPRGRTVFQKLAEEEKEHLSTLEGRYAQLLKVDPQLESRPAFLFFKGAANGLFAEGADRLSKGVNDQQALLIGIKCERGSHRFFKKYGERFEDSEGKQIFMEFADEEKQHLELLIREYKSLINRKGRRKPAHTVKARRRAHA
;
A
#
# COMPACT_ATOMS: atom_id res chain seq x y z
N MET A 1 0.54 23.14 -7.85
CA MET A 1 1.08 22.89 -6.49
C MET A 1 0.19 23.62 -5.50
N SER A 2 -0.74 22.93 -4.83
CA SER A 2 -1.60 23.55 -3.82
C SER A 2 -0.75 23.91 -2.60
N SER A 3 -0.81 25.18 -2.18
CA SER A 3 -0.20 25.62 -0.93
C SER A 3 -0.81 24.81 0.21
N ILE A 4 0.07 24.16 1.00
CA ILE A 4 -0.36 23.46 2.19
C ILE A 4 -0.99 24.51 3.11
N ASP A 5 -2.24 24.25 3.50
CA ASP A 5 -2.95 25.15 4.40
C ASP A 5 -2.37 24.97 5.82
N VAL A 6 -1.32 25.75 6.12
CA VAL A 6 -0.66 25.78 7.43
C VAL A 6 -1.67 26.09 8.55
N GLU A 7 -2.84 26.66 8.22
CA GLU A 7 -3.92 26.92 9.19
C GLU A 7 -4.56 25.63 9.71
N ARG A 8 -4.63 24.55 8.90
CA ARG A 8 -5.19 23.26 9.32
C ARG A 8 -4.31 22.50 10.32
N VAL A 9 -3.00 22.77 10.31
CA VAL A 9 -2.02 22.06 11.14
C VAL A 9 -1.66 22.86 12.40
N ARG A 10 -2.27 24.03 12.59
CA ARG A 10 -1.97 24.93 13.70
C ARG A 10 -2.72 24.49 14.96
N PRO A 11 -2.04 24.29 16.12
CA PRO A 11 -2.72 24.08 17.39
C PRO A 11 -3.66 25.24 17.73
N ALA A 12 -4.81 24.94 18.32
CA ALA A 12 -5.78 25.94 18.74
C ALA A 12 -5.12 27.00 19.65
N GLY A 13 -5.21 28.29 19.26
CA GLY A 13 -4.65 29.41 20.01
C GLY A 13 -3.22 29.85 19.66
N GLY A 14 -2.58 29.26 18.66
CA GLY A 14 -1.22 29.67 18.20
C GLY A 14 -1.22 31.03 17.51
N LYS A 15 -0.37 31.99 17.98
CA LYS A 15 -0.16 33.29 17.33
C LYS A 15 0.40 33.13 15.91
N ARG A 16 -0.13 33.91 14.94
CA ARG A 16 0.41 34.00 13.58
C ARG A 16 1.84 34.53 13.59
N SER A 17 2.73 33.89 12.82
CA SER A 17 4.11 34.34 12.62
C SER A 17 4.51 34.04 11.18
N SER A 18 4.68 35.09 10.37
CA SER A 18 5.09 34.99 8.98
C SER A 18 6.42 34.22 8.83
N LYS A 19 7.34 34.42 9.77
CA LYS A 19 8.64 33.71 9.77
C LYS A 19 8.47 32.21 10.06
N ARG A 20 7.54 31.83 10.95
CA ARG A 20 7.24 30.42 11.22
C ARG A 20 6.59 29.78 9.99
N ASP A 21 5.58 30.42 9.44
CA ASP A 21 4.84 29.91 8.27
C ASP A 21 5.79 29.76 7.08
N PHE A 22 6.76 30.66 6.90
CA PHE A 22 7.81 30.55 5.89
C PHE A 22 8.70 29.31 6.13
N ILE A 23 9.22 29.11 7.35
CA ILE A 23 10.05 27.94 7.70
C ILE A 23 9.29 26.64 7.50
N VAL A 24 8.03 26.57 7.94
CA VAL A 24 7.17 25.38 7.77
C VAL A 24 7.00 25.07 6.29
N ASN A 25 6.66 26.05 5.46
CA ASN A 25 6.50 25.85 4.02
C ASN A 25 7.80 25.42 3.34
N ALA A 26 8.95 25.99 3.74
CA ALA A 26 10.24 25.59 3.21
C ALA A 26 10.58 24.14 3.60
N PHE A 27 10.33 23.74 4.85
CA PHE A 27 10.54 22.39 5.35
C PHE A 27 9.63 21.37 4.62
N LEU A 28 8.34 21.67 4.45
CA LEU A 28 7.38 20.79 3.80
C LEU A 28 7.60 20.61 2.28
N ARG A 29 8.39 21.48 1.64
CA ARG A 29 8.80 21.32 0.23
C ARG A 29 10.02 20.41 0.07
N GLN A 30 10.73 20.11 1.16
CA GLN A 30 11.90 19.26 1.09
C GLN A 30 11.48 17.79 1.18
N GLU A 31 12.07 16.99 0.34
CA GLU A 31 11.93 15.53 0.40
C GLU A 31 13.13 14.94 1.17
N GLY A 32 12.87 13.82 1.87
CA GLY A 32 13.88 13.12 2.64
C GLY A 32 14.16 13.76 4.01
N HIS A 33 15.37 13.54 4.50
CA HIS A 33 15.76 13.84 5.87
C HIS A 33 16.75 15.00 5.93
N LEU A 34 16.37 16.08 6.56
CA LEU A 34 17.22 17.26 6.77
C LEU A 34 17.77 17.31 8.19
N SER A 35 19.03 17.66 8.36
CA SER A 35 19.49 18.12 9.66
C SER A 35 18.93 19.53 9.97
N ALA A 36 18.94 19.91 11.24
CA ALA A 36 18.54 21.28 11.60
C ALA A 36 19.41 22.34 10.93
N ASP A 37 20.68 22.02 10.70
CA ASP A 37 21.65 22.92 10.06
C ASP A 37 21.36 23.04 8.55
N ASP A 38 21.03 21.93 7.86
CA ASP A 38 20.62 21.96 6.46
C ASP A 38 19.39 22.88 6.27
N LEU A 39 18.41 22.78 7.19
CA LEU A 39 17.23 23.65 7.16
C LEU A 39 17.62 25.13 7.41
N VAL A 40 18.54 25.40 8.33
CA VAL A 40 19.05 26.76 8.56
C VAL A 40 19.70 27.33 7.30
N ASP A 41 20.52 26.53 6.62
CA ASP A 41 21.22 26.95 5.41
C ASP A 41 20.22 27.15 4.24
N LEU A 42 19.23 26.30 4.13
CA LEU A 42 18.14 26.46 3.16
C LEU A 42 17.39 27.79 3.39
N ILE A 43 16.95 28.03 4.61
CA ILE A 43 16.19 29.23 4.98
C ILE A 43 17.00 30.50 4.74
N ARG A 44 18.31 30.49 5.07
CA ARG A 44 19.20 31.65 4.89
C ARG A 44 19.48 32.01 3.43
N LYS A 45 19.37 31.06 2.53
CA LYS A 45 19.46 31.35 1.08
C LYS A 45 18.29 32.20 0.60
N GLU A 46 17.09 32.01 1.18
CA GLU A 46 15.87 32.71 0.80
C GLU A 46 15.62 33.96 1.67
N ASP A 47 15.84 33.87 3.00
CA ASP A 47 15.66 34.98 3.97
C ASP A 47 16.76 34.98 5.03
N ARG A 48 17.76 35.88 4.87
CA ARG A 48 18.84 36.09 5.81
C ARG A 48 18.38 36.70 7.15
N GLY A 49 17.19 37.28 7.23
CA GLY A 49 16.62 37.89 8.44
C GLY A 49 16.05 36.87 9.44
N ILE A 50 16.06 35.58 9.08
CA ILE A 50 15.63 34.52 9.98
C ILE A 50 16.83 33.94 10.73
N SER A 51 16.80 34.05 12.07
CA SER A 51 17.89 33.55 12.91
C SER A 51 17.83 32.02 13.04
N ARG A 52 19.02 31.42 13.26
CA ARG A 52 19.17 29.99 13.59
C ARG A 52 18.23 29.56 14.74
N ALA A 53 18.17 30.37 15.80
CA ALA A 53 17.29 30.09 16.93
C ALA A 53 15.78 30.04 16.57
N THR A 54 15.37 30.85 15.56
CA THR A 54 13.98 30.83 15.07
C THR A 54 13.69 29.54 14.33
N VAL A 55 14.64 29.03 13.52
CA VAL A 55 14.51 27.76 12.82
C VAL A 55 14.39 26.60 13.82
N TYR A 56 15.29 26.53 14.81
CA TYR A 56 15.26 25.48 15.84
C TYR A 56 13.96 25.50 16.67
N ARG A 57 13.48 26.68 17.07
CA ARG A 57 12.19 26.79 17.77
C ARG A 57 11.00 26.38 16.89
N THR A 58 11.07 26.65 15.60
CA THR A 58 10.02 26.23 14.66
C THR A 58 10.07 24.73 14.43
N LEU A 59 11.25 24.11 14.32
CA LEU A 59 11.40 22.65 14.27
C LEU A 59 10.79 21.97 15.50
N GLN A 60 11.13 22.49 16.72
CA GLN A 60 10.53 21.96 17.95
C GLN A 60 9.00 22.08 17.93
N TRP A 61 8.49 23.25 17.53
CA TRP A 61 7.06 23.46 17.40
C TRP A 61 6.42 22.51 16.38
N MET A 62 7.07 22.23 15.23
CA MET A 62 6.60 21.25 14.24
C MET A 62 6.56 19.83 14.82
N MET A 63 7.55 19.45 15.64
CA MET A 63 7.52 18.15 16.33
C MET A 63 6.36 18.04 17.33
N ASP A 64 6.16 19.09 18.16
CA ASP A 64 5.10 19.14 19.13
C ASP A 64 3.70 19.12 18.48
N ALA A 65 3.59 19.71 17.28
CA ALA A 65 2.39 19.73 16.47
C ALA A 65 2.19 18.44 15.64
N GLY A 66 3.15 17.50 15.65
CA GLY A 66 3.11 16.28 14.84
C GLY A 66 3.34 16.49 13.33
N ILE A 67 3.86 17.67 12.94
CA ILE A 67 4.16 18.01 11.53
C ILE A 67 5.54 17.46 11.14
N ALA A 68 6.49 17.41 12.07
CA ALA A 68 7.82 16.89 11.87
C ALA A 68 8.10 15.71 12.80
N ARG A 69 8.91 14.79 12.35
CA ARG A 69 9.47 13.68 13.14
C ARG A 69 10.99 13.81 13.20
N LYS A 70 11.55 13.45 14.34
CA LYS A 70 12.98 13.39 14.57
C LYS A 70 13.44 11.94 14.36
N VAL A 71 14.43 11.75 13.50
CA VAL A 71 15.02 10.45 13.19
C VAL A 71 16.48 10.45 13.55
N ASP A 72 16.93 9.41 14.26
CA ASP A 72 18.35 9.21 14.59
C ASP A 72 18.90 8.10 13.69
N PHE A 73 19.85 8.44 12.82
CA PHE A 73 20.54 7.47 11.96
C PHE A 73 21.82 6.90 12.60
N GLY A 74 22.06 7.17 13.88
CA GLY A 74 23.25 6.69 14.59
C GLY A 74 24.53 7.41 14.17
N GLU A 75 24.43 8.61 13.60
CA GLU A 75 25.54 9.46 13.19
C GLU A 75 25.91 10.51 14.27
N GLY A 76 25.28 10.45 15.45
CA GLY A 76 25.39 11.47 16.48
C GLY A 76 24.69 12.79 16.15
N ARG A 77 23.96 12.84 15.04
CA ARG A 77 23.15 13.98 14.59
C ARG A 77 21.74 13.51 14.29
N PHE A 78 20.77 14.29 14.73
CA PHE A 78 19.37 14.04 14.40
C PHE A 78 19.04 14.65 13.05
N ARG A 79 18.23 13.91 12.29
CA ARG A 79 17.58 14.39 11.08
C ARG A 79 16.09 14.57 11.33
N PHE A 80 15.45 15.39 10.52
CA PHE A 80 14.04 15.72 10.60
C PHE A 80 13.38 15.43 9.26
N GLU A 81 12.22 14.80 9.32
CA GLU A 81 11.35 14.57 8.18
C GLU A 81 9.96 15.12 8.49
N HIS A 82 9.20 15.50 7.47
CA HIS A 82 7.82 15.89 7.70
C HIS A 82 6.93 14.63 7.82
N SER A 83 6.05 14.61 8.82
CA SER A 83 5.05 13.55 8.98
C SER A 83 3.85 13.74 8.05
N TYR A 84 3.79 14.89 7.36
CA TYR A 84 2.76 15.25 6.41
C TYR A 84 3.09 14.66 5.04
N ARG A 85 2.19 13.83 4.47
CA ARG A 85 2.35 13.09 3.21
C ARG A 85 3.36 11.92 3.22
N HIS A 86 3.81 11.50 4.40
CA HIS A 86 4.61 10.29 4.52
C HIS A 86 3.90 9.28 5.41
N PRO A 87 3.47 8.13 4.88
CA PRO A 87 3.03 7.03 5.72
C PRO A 87 4.15 6.64 6.68
N ARG A 88 3.81 5.95 7.77
CA ARG A 88 4.84 5.40 8.65
C ARG A 88 5.73 4.47 7.85
N HIS A 89 7.01 4.75 7.83
CA HIS A 89 8.01 3.99 7.09
C HIS A 89 9.17 3.62 8.01
N PHE A 90 9.98 2.71 7.53
CA PHE A 90 11.17 2.18 8.17
C PHE A 90 12.39 2.50 7.33
N HIS A 91 13.60 2.34 7.89
CA HIS A 91 14.82 2.77 7.22
C HIS A 91 15.83 1.64 7.09
N LEU A 92 16.46 1.55 5.91
CA LEU A 92 17.71 0.84 5.69
C LEU A 92 18.81 1.88 5.65
N ILE A 93 19.84 1.76 6.49
CA ILE A 93 20.91 2.75 6.63
C ILE A 93 22.24 2.11 6.25
N CYS A 94 22.85 2.61 5.19
CA CYS A 94 24.17 2.17 4.75
C CYS A 94 25.25 2.80 5.62
N LYS A 95 26.06 1.98 6.30
CA LYS A 95 27.18 2.44 7.13
C LYS A 95 28.40 2.86 6.34
N THR A 96 28.46 2.55 5.05
CA THR A 96 29.58 2.89 4.17
C THR A 96 29.41 4.27 3.51
N CYS A 97 28.22 4.55 2.95
CA CYS A 97 27.94 5.81 2.26
C CYS A 97 26.98 6.75 3.02
N ASN A 98 26.49 6.34 4.20
CA ASN A 98 25.53 7.07 5.03
C ASN A 98 24.19 7.39 4.33
N GLN A 99 23.87 6.72 3.23
CA GLN A 99 22.54 6.84 2.61
C GLN A 99 21.51 6.06 3.39
N SER A 100 20.31 6.62 3.46
CA SER A 100 19.13 5.97 4.00
C SER A 100 18.13 5.67 2.87
N PHE A 101 17.53 4.48 2.93
CA PHE A 101 16.48 4.05 2.03
C PHE A 101 15.23 3.80 2.88
N GLU A 102 14.13 4.41 2.48
CA GLU A 102 12.85 4.24 3.16
C GLU A 102 12.13 3.01 2.62
N PHE A 103 11.40 2.33 3.48
CA PHE A 103 10.53 1.25 3.07
C PHE A 103 9.31 1.12 3.98
N LEU A 104 8.22 0.61 3.41
CA LEU A 104 6.99 0.26 4.10
C LEU A 104 6.83 -1.25 4.15
N SER A 105 6.40 -1.76 5.29
CA SER A 105 6.05 -3.17 5.43
C SER A 105 4.86 -3.33 6.37
N SER A 106 3.76 -3.82 5.80
CA SER A 106 2.55 -4.14 6.55
C SER A 106 2.75 -5.26 7.57
N ASP A 107 3.63 -6.20 7.24
CA ASP A 107 3.90 -7.35 8.10
C ASP A 107 4.64 -6.92 9.36
N ILE A 108 5.60 -5.99 9.21
CA ILE A 108 6.31 -5.39 10.35
C ILE A 108 5.35 -4.54 11.20
N GLU A 109 4.50 -3.72 10.57
CA GLU A 109 3.48 -2.94 11.30
C GLU A 109 2.52 -3.83 12.07
N ALA A 110 1.99 -4.88 11.44
CA ALA A 110 1.07 -5.81 12.08
C ALA A 110 1.74 -6.52 13.27
N LEU A 111 3.00 -6.93 13.12
CA LEU A 111 3.75 -7.56 14.22
C LEU A 111 3.97 -6.58 15.39
N ILE A 112 4.30 -5.32 15.10
CA ILE A 112 4.46 -4.28 16.12
C ILE A 112 3.13 -4.06 16.87
N GLU A 113 2.01 -3.98 16.15
CA GLU A 113 0.67 -3.82 16.74
C GLU A 113 0.30 -5.02 17.60
N GLU A 114 0.58 -6.25 17.13
CA GLU A 114 0.33 -7.49 17.87
C GLU A 114 1.14 -7.55 19.19
N VAL A 115 2.43 -7.22 19.13
CA VAL A 115 3.30 -7.18 20.31
C VAL A 115 2.83 -6.13 21.32
N ALA A 116 2.43 -4.95 20.86
CA ALA A 116 1.90 -3.88 21.71
C ALA A 116 0.57 -4.31 22.36
N ALA A 117 -0.33 -4.91 21.60
CA ALA A 117 -1.62 -5.40 22.09
C ALA A 117 -1.46 -6.52 23.13
N ALA A 118 -0.55 -7.47 22.88
CA ALA A 118 -0.26 -8.57 23.82
C ALA A 118 0.23 -8.07 25.20
N ARG A 119 0.86 -6.89 25.22
CA ARG A 119 1.31 -6.22 26.45
C ARG A 119 0.34 -5.15 26.97
N LYS A 120 -0.82 -4.96 26.35
CA LYS A 120 -1.77 -3.88 26.63
C LYS A 120 -1.07 -2.51 26.60
N PHE A 121 -0.10 -2.35 25.70
CA PHE A 121 0.73 -1.15 25.59
C PHE A 121 0.14 -0.21 24.54
N ALA A 122 -0.18 1.02 24.93
CA ALA A 122 -0.62 2.06 24.01
C ALA A 122 0.58 2.71 23.32
N GLY A 123 1.05 2.10 22.24
CA GLY A 123 2.17 2.62 21.44
C GLY A 123 1.79 3.92 20.73
N LYS A 124 2.63 4.96 20.86
CA LYS A 124 2.46 6.23 20.14
C LYS A 124 3.34 6.29 18.89
N GLN A 125 4.49 5.65 18.91
CA GLN A 125 5.48 5.64 17.83
C GLN A 125 6.24 4.32 17.83
N SER A 126 6.56 3.83 16.64
CA SER A 126 7.49 2.73 16.42
C SER A 126 8.61 3.18 15.49
N VAL A 127 9.83 2.71 15.73
CA VAL A 127 10.99 2.96 14.88
C VAL A 127 11.64 1.63 14.55
N VAL A 128 11.83 1.36 13.25
CA VAL A 128 12.60 0.20 12.78
C VAL A 128 13.69 0.70 11.84
N GLN A 129 14.92 0.36 12.16
CA GLN A 129 16.10 0.73 11.39
C GLN A 129 16.97 -0.51 11.18
N ILE A 130 17.40 -0.73 9.95
CA ILE A 130 18.31 -1.82 9.61
C ILE A 130 19.60 -1.20 9.12
N TYR A 131 20.69 -1.50 9.78
CA TYR A 131 22.02 -1.00 9.44
C TYR A 131 22.81 -2.05 8.67
N GLY A 132 23.45 -1.65 7.56
CA GLY A 132 24.21 -2.56 6.72
C GLY A 132 25.03 -1.84 5.65
N THR A 133 25.29 -2.52 4.54
CA THR A 133 25.98 -1.97 3.37
C THR A 133 25.04 -2.08 2.17
N CYS A 134 24.77 -0.97 1.49
CA CYS A 134 23.89 -0.98 0.31
C CYS A 134 24.55 -1.70 -0.89
N GLU A 135 23.75 -2.10 -1.88
CA GLU A 135 24.22 -2.83 -3.05
C GLU A 135 25.35 -2.09 -3.78
N ASP A 136 25.22 -0.79 -3.98
CA ASP A 136 26.22 0.02 -4.65
C ASP A 136 27.57 -0.04 -3.92
N CYS A 137 27.55 0.07 -2.59
CA CYS A 137 28.76 -0.04 -1.78
C CYS A 137 29.33 -1.46 -1.77
N GLN A 138 28.48 -2.50 -1.84
CA GLN A 138 28.95 -3.89 -1.94
C GLN A 138 29.62 -4.18 -3.28
N THR A 139 29.09 -3.57 -4.35
CA THR A 139 29.54 -3.81 -5.73
C THR A 139 30.57 -2.78 -6.20
N GLY A 140 30.91 -1.77 -5.38
CA GLY A 140 31.84 -0.69 -5.73
C GLY A 140 31.29 0.25 -6.82
N ARG A 141 29.98 0.25 -7.07
CA ARG A 141 29.34 1.21 -7.99
C ARG A 141 29.25 2.59 -7.34
N PRO A 142 29.36 3.69 -8.12
CA PRO A 142 29.08 5.02 -7.59
C PRO A 142 27.65 5.05 -7.09
N THR A 143 27.47 5.52 -5.87
CA THR A 143 26.13 5.67 -5.30
C THR A 143 25.36 6.69 -6.12
N ALA A 144 24.36 6.25 -6.86
CA ALA A 144 23.47 7.15 -7.58
C ALA A 144 22.77 8.04 -6.54
N LEU A 145 23.01 9.36 -6.62
CA LEU A 145 22.28 10.33 -5.81
C LEU A 145 20.78 10.08 -6.02
N ALA A 146 20.05 9.89 -4.94
CA ALA A 146 18.62 9.68 -4.96
C ALA A 146 17.92 10.92 -5.54
N GLY A 147 17.75 10.93 -6.84
CA GLY A 147 16.96 11.92 -7.59
C GLY A 147 15.68 11.24 -8.06
N GLY A 148 14.56 11.66 -7.61
CA GLY A 148 13.21 11.19 -7.88
C GLY A 148 12.39 11.38 -6.63
N THR A 149 11.18 11.89 -6.79
CA THR A 149 10.35 12.17 -5.64
C THR A 149 9.95 10.84 -4.99
N SER A 150 9.92 10.75 -3.67
CA SER A 150 9.36 9.59 -2.93
C SER A 150 7.97 9.25 -3.44
N GLU A 151 7.22 10.25 -3.89
CA GLU A 151 5.90 10.12 -4.49
C GLU A 151 5.93 9.29 -5.79
N MET A 152 6.90 9.52 -6.68
CA MET A 152 7.05 8.75 -7.92
C MET A 152 7.47 7.31 -7.66
N ILE A 153 8.37 7.08 -6.70
CA ILE A 153 8.76 5.73 -6.28
C ILE A 153 7.55 5.00 -5.68
N PHE A 154 6.76 5.70 -4.87
CA PHE A 154 5.55 5.16 -4.29
C PHE A 154 4.49 4.81 -5.36
N ALA A 155 4.24 5.71 -6.31
CA ALA A 155 3.32 5.45 -7.43
C ALA A 155 3.79 4.24 -8.28
N ARG A 156 5.10 4.15 -8.56
CA ARG A 156 5.69 2.99 -9.26
C ARG A 156 5.41 1.68 -8.52
N ASP A 157 5.66 1.65 -7.23
CA ASP A 157 5.50 0.44 -6.43
C ASP A 157 4.02 0.07 -6.29
N ALA A 158 3.13 1.05 -6.14
CA ALA A 158 1.69 0.84 -6.15
C ALA A 158 1.24 0.18 -7.46
N LEU A 159 1.69 0.71 -8.61
CA LEU A 159 1.41 0.13 -9.92
C LEU A 159 1.97 -1.30 -10.05
N ARG A 160 3.19 -1.56 -9.57
CA ARG A 160 3.77 -2.91 -9.60
C ARG A 160 2.94 -3.93 -8.82
N ILE A 161 2.47 -3.55 -7.62
CA ILE A 161 1.63 -4.42 -6.79
C ILE A 161 0.29 -4.66 -7.49
N ALA A 162 -0.33 -3.63 -8.02
CA ALA A 162 -1.57 -3.71 -8.75
C ALA A 162 -1.43 -4.62 -9.99
N ILE A 163 -0.43 -4.39 -10.85
CA ILE A 163 -0.13 -5.23 -12.03
C ILE A 163 0.08 -6.70 -11.64
N ALA A 164 0.81 -6.98 -10.56
CA ALA A 164 1.01 -8.34 -10.09
C ALA A 164 -0.30 -8.98 -9.60
N THR A 165 -1.17 -8.20 -8.96
CA THR A 165 -2.47 -8.66 -8.49
C THR A 165 -3.40 -8.98 -9.65
N GLU A 166 -3.55 -8.07 -10.63
CA GLU A 166 -4.35 -8.29 -11.84
C GLU A 166 -3.87 -9.51 -12.64
N ARG A 167 -2.55 -9.65 -12.79
CA ARG A 167 -1.98 -10.80 -13.49
C ARG A 167 -2.32 -12.11 -12.80
N SER A 168 -2.23 -12.15 -11.47
CA SER A 168 -2.59 -13.34 -10.70
C SER A 168 -4.10 -13.58 -10.66
N GLY A 169 -4.92 -12.54 -10.67
CA GLY A 169 -6.38 -12.58 -10.82
C GLY A 169 -6.80 -13.15 -12.18
N LEU A 170 -6.23 -12.63 -13.26
CA LEU A 170 -6.44 -13.12 -14.63
C LEU A 170 -6.11 -14.62 -14.74
N GLU A 171 -4.99 -15.07 -14.19
CA GLU A 171 -4.64 -16.50 -14.17
C GLU A 171 -5.67 -17.30 -13.39
N PHE A 172 -6.05 -16.83 -12.19
CA PHE A 172 -7.06 -17.49 -11.36
C PHE A 172 -8.39 -17.63 -12.09
N TYR A 173 -8.93 -16.56 -12.64
CA TYR A 173 -10.25 -16.58 -13.30
C TYR A 173 -10.25 -17.38 -14.61
N THR A 174 -9.17 -17.31 -15.37
CA THR A 174 -8.99 -18.14 -16.58
C THR A 174 -9.00 -19.63 -16.21
N ARG A 175 -8.31 -20.03 -15.15
CA ARG A 175 -8.29 -21.41 -14.66
C ARG A 175 -9.65 -21.81 -14.08
N ALA A 176 -10.27 -20.97 -13.26
CA ALA A 176 -11.57 -21.23 -12.67
C ALA A 176 -12.66 -21.45 -13.74
N ALA A 177 -12.66 -20.64 -14.81
CA ALA A 177 -13.57 -20.81 -15.93
C ALA A 177 -13.44 -22.17 -16.63
N ARG A 178 -12.22 -22.72 -16.70
CA ARG A 178 -11.96 -24.05 -17.31
C ARG A 178 -12.45 -25.22 -16.44
N PHE A 179 -12.34 -25.09 -15.11
CA PHE A 179 -12.74 -26.16 -14.18
C PHE A 179 -14.23 -26.14 -13.83
N THR A 180 -14.88 -24.99 -13.94
CA THR A 180 -16.28 -24.79 -13.55
C THR A 180 -17.24 -25.51 -14.52
N GLN A 181 -18.14 -26.37 -13.95
CA GLN A 181 -19.12 -27.11 -14.70
C GLN A 181 -20.46 -26.36 -14.86
N ASP A 182 -20.81 -25.52 -13.89
CA ASP A 182 -22.01 -24.68 -13.96
C ASP A 182 -21.86 -23.60 -15.04
N PRO A 183 -22.71 -23.53 -16.05
CA PRO A 183 -22.58 -22.58 -17.16
C PRO A 183 -22.57 -21.11 -16.71
N ARG A 184 -23.37 -20.77 -15.70
CA ARG A 184 -23.42 -19.39 -15.16
C ARG A 184 -22.15 -19.04 -14.41
N GLY A 185 -21.66 -19.94 -13.54
CA GLY A 185 -20.40 -19.77 -12.86
C GLY A 185 -19.23 -19.59 -13.84
N ARG A 186 -19.22 -20.39 -14.92
CA ARG A 186 -18.24 -20.26 -16.00
C ARG A 186 -18.30 -18.88 -16.66
N THR A 187 -19.50 -18.41 -17.01
CA THR A 187 -19.68 -17.08 -17.61
C THR A 187 -19.19 -15.97 -16.68
N VAL A 188 -19.44 -16.07 -15.37
CA VAL A 188 -18.95 -15.09 -14.39
C VAL A 188 -17.42 -15.07 -14.35
N PHE A 189 -16.77 -16.24 -14.29
CA PHE A 189 -15.30 -16.29 -14.31
C PHE A 189 -14.69 -15.82 -15.64
N GLN A 190 -15.35 -16.08 -16.76
CA GLN A 190 -14.90 -15.54 -18.06
C GLN A 190 -15.00 -14.03 -18.12
N LYS A 191 -16.10 -13.46 -17.59
CA LYS A 191 -16.30 -12.02 -17.52
C LYS A 191 -15.21 -11.37 -16.65
N LEU A 192 -14.98 -11.90 -15.46
CA LEU A 192 -13.93 -11.41 -14.57
C LEU A 192 -12.53 -11.51 -15.22
N ALA A 193 -12.22 -12.62 -15.90
CA ALA A 193 -10.94 -12.74 -16.60
C ALA A 193 -10.76 -11.68 -17.71
N GLU A 194 -11.82 -11.25 -18.38
CA GLU A 194 -11.72 -10.18 -19.38
C GLU A 194 -11.56 -8.80 -18.71
N GLU A 195 -12.29 -8.54 -17.61
CA GLU A 195 -12.11 -7.31 -16.80
C GLU A 195 -10.68 -7.19 -16.28
N GLU A 196 -10.10 -8.25 -15.67
CA GLU A 196 -8.70 -8.27 -15.21
C GLU A 196 -7.69 -7.99 -16.35
N LYS A 197 -7.98 -8.48 -17.54
CA LYS A 197 -7.12 -8.24 -18.70
C LYS A 197 -7.15 -6.79 -19.18
N GLU A 198 -8.31 -6.14 -19.15
CA GLU A 198 -8.47 -4.71 -19.47
C GLU A 198 -7.78 -3.84 -18.43
N HIS A 199 -7.96 -4.14 -17.14
CA HIS A 199 -7.29 -3.46 -16.03
C HIS A 199 -5.77 -3.60 -16.14
N LEU A 200 -5.27 -4.81 -16.35
CA LEU A 200 -3.85 -5.08 -16.53
C LEU A 200 -3.25 -4.24 -17.67
N SER A 201 -3.91 -4.16 -18.82
CA SER A 201 -3.47 -3.33 -19.95
C SER A 201 -3.40 -1.85 -19.60
N THR A 202 -4.41 -1.35 -18.88
CA THR A 202 -4.46 0.05 -18.43
C THR A 202 -3.31 0.38 -17.48
N LEU A 203 -3.05 -0.50 -16.52
CA LEU A 203 -1.98 -0.33 -15.54
C LEU A 203 -0.59 -0.41 -16.15
N GLU A 204 -0.37 -1.37 -17.04
CA GLU A 204 0.90 -1.49 -17.77
C GLU A 204 1.14 -0.22 -18.61
N GLY A 205 0.09 0.38 -19.17
CA GLY A 205 0.14 1.68 -19.84
C GLY A 205 0.55 2.81 -18.91
N ARG A 206 -0.07 2.92 -17.72
CA ARG A 206 0.30 3.93 -16.69
C ARG A 206 1.74 3.74 -16.23
N TYR A 207 2.15 2.52 -15.98
CA TYR A 207 3.52 2.18 -15.59
C TYR A 207 4.54 2.59 -16.64
N ALA A 208 4.27 2.29 -17.91
CA ALA A 208 5.12 2.69 -19.02
C ALA A 208 5.22 4.22 -19.18
N GLN A 209 4.12 4.96 -18.92
CA GLN A 209 4.14 6.42 -18.92
C GLN A 209 5.00 6.98 -17.79
N LEU A 210 4.91 6.41 -16.59
CA LEU A 210 5.73 6.80 -15.44
C LEU A 210 7.23 6.62 -15.74
N LEU A 211 7.62 5.50 -16.35
CA LEU A 211 9.01 5.23 -16.74
C LEU A 211 9.51 6.11 -17.91
N LYS A 212 8.62 6.64 -18.75
CA LYS A 212 9.02 7.64 -19.76
C LYS A 212 9.39 8.97 -19.13
N VAL A 213 8.77 9.34 -18.01
CA VAL A 213 9.08 10.58 -17.27
C VAL A 213 10.42 10.45 -16.54
N ASP A 214 10.64 9.31 -15.86
CA ASP A 214 11.91 9.02 -15.17
C ASP A 214 12.31 7.54 -15.37
N PRO A 215 13.14 7.23 -16.37
CA PRO A 215 13.60 5.86 -16.63
C PRO A 215 14.39 5.23 -15.49
N GLN A 216 14.98 6.03 -14.60
CA GLN A 216 15.76 5.53 -13.45
C GLN A 216 14.86 4.92 -12.37
N LEU A 217 13.55 5.22 -12.38
CA LEU A 217 12.59 4.61 -11.44
C LEU A 217 12.62 3.09 -11.47
N GLU A 218 12.87 2.47 -12.63
CA GLU A 218 12.93 1.01 -12.78
C GLU A 218 13.94 0.37 -11.84
N SER A 219 15.12 0.96 -11.73
CA SER A 219 16.26 0.44 -10.96
C SER A 219 16.30 0.89 -9.50
N ARG A 220 15.42 1.81 -9.10
CA ARG A 220 15.40 2.29 -7.72
C ARG A 220 14.90 1.23 -6.75
N PRO A 221 15.43 1.20 -5.50
CA PRO A 221 14.92 0.32 -4.47
C PRO A 221 13.42 0.47 -4.28
N ALA A 222 12.75 -0.63 -3.95
CA ALA A 222 11.33 -0.60 -3.66
C ALA A 222 11.07 0.13 -2.33
N PHE A 223 10.01 0.93 -2.31
CA PHE A 223 9.53 1.60 -1.11
C PHE A 223 8.46 0.76 -0.39
N LEU A 224 7.63 0.01 -1.15
CA LEU A 224 6.57 -0.83 -0.61
C LEU A 224 7.01 -2.29 -0.53
N PHE A 225 6.91 -2.88 0.67
CA PHE A 225 7.19 -4.28 0.93
C PHE A 225 6.00 -4.96 1.59
N PHE A 226 5.42 -5.93 0.88
CA PHE A 226 4.31 -6.75 1.38
C PHE A 226 4.58 -8.21 1.05
N LYS A 227 4.30 -9.09 1.99
CA LYS A 227 4.42 -10.53 1.78
C LYS A 227 3.48 -10.96 0.64
N GLY A 228 4.04 -11.56 -0.39
CA GLY A 228 3.28 -12.00 -1.57
C GLY A 228 2.99 -10.92 -2.61
N ALA A 229 3.30 -9.63 -2.37
CA ALA A 229 3.03 -8.55 -3.33
C ALA A 229 3.70 -8.77 -4.70
N ALA A 230 4.91 -9.35 -4.73
CA ALA A 230 5.63 -9.64 -5.98
C ALA A 230 4.93 -10.67 -6.88
N ASN A 231 4.15 -11.57 -6.29
CA ASN A 231 3.45 -12.66 -6.98
C ASN A 231 1.95 -12.36 -7.18
N GLY A 232 1.46 -11.22 -6.67
CA GLY A 232 0.05 -10.86 -6.64
C GLY A 232 -0.71 -11.52 -5.49
N LEU A 233 -1.83 -10.88 -5.11
CA LEU A 233 -2.62 -11.30 -3.96
C LEU A 233 -3.47 -12.57 -4.22
N PHE A 234 -3.61 -12.98 -5.49
CA PHE A 234 -4.33 -14.17 -5.95
C PHE A 234 -3.45 -15.41 -6.15
N ALA A 235 -2.13 -15.30 -6.07
CA ALA A 235 -1.22 -16.40 -6.40
C ALA A 235 -1.56 -17.69 -5.61
N GLU A 236 -1.76 -17.58 -4.29
CA GLU A 236 -2.19 -18.73 -3.46
C GLU A 236 -3.56 -19.29 -3.85
N GLY A 237 -4.46 -18.45 -4.38
CA GLY A 237 -5.78 -18.86 -4.86
C GLY A 237 -5.69 -19.71 -6.11
N ALA A 238 -4.86 -19.32 -7.06
CA ALA A 238 -4.63 -20.06 -8.29
C ALA A 238 -4.05 -21.46 -8.02
N ASP A 239 -3.16 -21.59 -7.05
CA ASP A 239 -2.57 -22.87 -6.64
C ASP A 239 -3.59 -23.82 -6.00
N ARG A 240 -4.63 -23.26 -5.35
CA ARG A 240 -5.73 -24.05 -4.76
C ARG A 240 -6.73 -24.58 -5.77
N LEU A 241 -6.74 -24.05 -6.98
CA LEU A 241 -7.56 -24.57 -8.09
C LEU A 241 -6.91 -25.82 -8.68
N SER A 242 -7.25 -26.98 -8.11
CA SER A 242 -6.76 -28.30 -8.56
C SER A 242 -7.90 -29.16 -9.12
N LYS A 243 -7.53 -30.28 -9.77
CA LYS A 243 -8.52 -31.30 -10.18
C LYS A 243 -9.32 -31.77 -8.96
N GLY A 244 -10.65 -31.69 -9.03
CA GLY A 244 -11.54 -32.09 -7.93
C GLY A 244 -12.17 -30.90 -7.18
N VAL A 245 -11.74 -29.66 -7.41
CA VAL A 245 -12.43 -28.48 -6.91
C VAL A 245 -13.80 -28.34 -7.62
N ASN A 246 -14.88 -28.32 -6.87
CA ASN A 246 -16.21 -28.10 -7.43
C ASN A 246 -16.52 -26.59 -7.58
N ASP A 247 -17.58 -26.27 -8.33
CA ASP A 247 -17.98 -24.89 -8.63
C ASP A 247 -18.16 -24.02 -7.39
N GLN A 248 -18.73 -24.59 -6.32
CA GLN A 248 -18.93 -23.89 -5.05
C GLN A 248 -17.59 -23.56 -4.37
N GLN A 249 -16.65 -24.49 -4.39
CA GLN A 249 -15.30 -24.27 -3.84
C GLN A 249 -14.52 -23.27 -4.67
N ALA A 250 -14.62 -23.31 -6.01
CA ALA A 250 -13.97 -22.32 -6.87
C ALA A 250 -14.45 -20.89 -6.57
N LEU A 251 -15.79 -20.70 -6.44
CA LEU A 251 -16.35 -19.40 -6.06
C LEU A 251 -15.91 -18.96 -4.66
N LEU A 252 -15.82 -19.86 -3.69
CA LEU A 252 -15.36 -19.54 -2.34
C LEU A 252 -13.87 -19.14 -2.31
N ILE A 253 -13.03 -19.78 -3.13
CA ILE A 253 -11.62 -19.39 -3.28
C ILE A 253 -11.56 -17.96 -3.85
N GLY A 254 -12.27 -17.67 -4.94
CA GLY A 254 -12.34 -16.32 -5.51
C GLY A 254 -12.82 -15.28 -4.50
N ILE A 255 -13.94 -15.54 -3.82
CA ILE A 255 -14.46 -14.64 -2.75
C ILE A 255 -13.40 -14.38 -1.67
N LYS A 256 -12.60 -15.37 -1.31
CA LYS A 256 -11.53 -15.18 -0.31
C LYS A 256 -10.41 -14.31 -0.85
N CYS A 257 -10.00 -14.50 -2.09
CA CYS A 257 -8.96 -13.70 -2.74
C CYS A 257 -9.40 -12.25 -2.87
N GLU A 258 -10.58 -11.99 -3.47
CA GLU A 258 -11.15 -10.65 -3.62
C GLU A 258 -11.28 -9.91 -2.28
N ARG A 259 -11.80 -10.60 -1.27
CA ARG A 259 -11.90 -10.02 0.07
C ARG A 259 -10.55 -9.67 0.66
N GLY A 260 -9.54 -10.49 0.42
CA GLY A 260 -8.16 -10.25 0.84
C GLY A 260 -7.59 -9.03 0.14
N SER A 261 -7.71 -8.97 -1.18
CA SER A 261 -7.27 -7.89 -2.04
C SER A 261 -7.96 -6.56 -1.70
N HIS A 262 -9.29 -6.53 -1.67
CA HIS A 262 -10.04 -5.35 -1.24
C HIS A 262 -9.59 -4.81 0.12
N ARG A 263 -9.44 -5.69 1.13
CA ARG A 263 -8.98 -5.27 2.46
C ARG A 263 -7.58 -4.70 2.44
N PHE A 264 -6.71 -5.31 1.64
CA PHE A 264 -5.34 -4.86 1.48
C PHE A 264 -5.31 -3.46 0.87
N PHE A 265 -5.86 -3.27 -0.32
CA PHE A 265 -5.82 -1.99 -1.01
C PHE A 265 -6.52 -0.89 -0.21
N LYS A 266 -7.69 -1.17 0.38
CA LYS A 266 -8.41 -0.22 1.23
C LYS A 266 -7.61 0.18 2.46
N LYS A 267 -7.13 -0.81 3.24
CA LYS A 267 -6.38 -0.56 4.50
C LYS A 267 -5.17 0.32 4.26
N TYR A 268 -4.44 0.08 3.18
CA TYR A 268 -3.24 0.86 2.88
C TYR A 268 -3.56 2.17 2.19
N GLY A 269 -4.51 2.20 1.27
CA GLY A 269 -4.96 3.43 0.63
C GLY A 269 -5.47 4.47 1.65
N GLU A 270 -6.21 4.05 2.68
CA GLU A 270 -6.69 4.95 3.74
C GLU A 270 -5.56 5.51 4.62
N ARG A 271 -4.40 4.85 4.68
CA ARG A 271 -3.25 5.29 5.48
C ARG A 271 -2.35 6.29 4.75
N PHE A 272 -2.42 6.32 3.43
CA PHE A 272 -1.63 7.23 2.63
C PHE A 272 -2.30 8.58 2.51
N GLU A 273 -1.49 9.63 2.46
CA GLU A 273 -1.99 10.96 2.15
C GLU A 273 -2.20 11.15 0.65
N ASP A 274 -2.90 12.21 0.28
CA ASP A 274 -3.34 12.46 -1.10
C ASP A 274 -2.15 12.48 -2.07
N SER A 275 -2.03 11.40 -2.83
CA SER A 275 -0.95 11.14 -3.78
C SER A 275 -1.46 10.25 -4.91
N GLU A 276 -0.74 10.18 -6.01
CA GLU A 276 -1.06 9.26 -7.11
C GLU A 276 -1.05 7.79 -6.63
N GLY A 277 -0.09 7.42 -5.78
CA GLY A 277 -0.02 6.08 -5.19
C GLY A 277 -1.26 5.75 -4.36
N LYS A 278 -1.77 6.69 -3.55
CA LYS A 278 -3.05 6.52 -2.83
C LYS A 278 -4.22 6.34 -3.78
N GLN A 279 -4.30 7.15 -4.83
CA GLN A 279 -5.39 7.04 -5.81
C GLN A 279 -5.41 5.64 -6.43
N ILE A 280 -4.25 5.10 -6.82
CA ILE A 280 -4.13 3.73 -7.33
C ILE A 280 -4.69 2.73 -6.31
N PHE A 281 -4.29 2.81 -5.04
CA PHE A 281 -4.78 1.89 -4.01
C PHE A 281 -6.29 1.98 -3.79
N MET A 282 -6.87 3.18 -3.84
CA MET A 282 -8.31 3.38 -3.63
C MET A 282 -9.14 2.94 -4.85
N GLU A 283 -8.67 3.22 -6.06
CA GLU A 283 -9.27 2.73 -7.30
C GLU A 283 -9.37 1.21 -7.26
N PHE A 284 -8.26 0.54 -6.95
CA PHE A 284 -8.21 -0.92 -6.81
C PHE A 284 -9.12 -1.45 -5.69
N ALA A 285 -9.15 -0.80 -4.55
CA ALA A 285 -10.06 -1.22 -3.48
C ALA A 285 -11.53 -1.23 -3.92
N ASP A 286 -11.93 -0.28 -4.75
CA ASP A 286 -13.30 -0.21 -5.27
C ASP A 286 -13.57 -1.27 -6.36
N GLU A 287 -12.61 -1.55 -7.23
CA GLU A 287 -12.69 -2.60 -8.25
C GLU A 287 -12.81 -3.98 -7.61
N GLU A 288 -11.91 -4.34 -6.70
CA GLU A 288 -11.93 -5.60 -5.95
C GLU A 288 -13.23 -5.79 -5.14
N LYS A 289 -13.81 -4.71 -4.66
CA LYS A 289 -15.12 -4.76 -4.02
C LYS A 289 -16.23 -5.15 -4.99
N GLN A 290 -16.20 -4.62 -6.22
CA GLN A 290 -17.20 -4.96 -7.25
C GLN A 290 -17.09 -6.43 -7.65
N HIS A 291 -15.88 -6.94 -7.85
CA HIS A 291 -15.61 -8.34 -8.14
C HIS A 291 -16.11 -9.25 -6.99
N LEU A 292 -15.78 -8.89 -5.74
CA LEU A 292 -16.25 -9.59 -4.55
C LEU A 292 -17.79 -9.69 -4.50
N GLU A 293 -18.49 -8.58 -4.76
CA GLU A 293 -19.95 -8.55 -4.76
C GLU A 293 -20.56 -9.42 -5.88
N LEU A 294 -19.93 -9.42 -7.05
CA LEU A 294 -20.35 -10.28 -8.18
C LEU A 294 -20.22 -11.76 -7.82
N LEU A 295 -19.05 -12.16 -7.27
CA LEU A 295 -18.81 -13.54 -6.86
C LEU A 295 -19.76 -13.99 -5.74
N ILE A 296 -20.03 -13.13 -4.76
CA ILE A 296 -20.99 -13.45 -3.68
C ILE A 296 -22.39 -13.65 -4.22
N ARG A 297 -22.83 -12.82 -5.19
CA ARG A 297 -24.13 -12.97 -5.83
C ARG A 297 -24.24 -14.32 -6.56
N GLU A 298 -23.22 -14.69 -7.34
CA GLU A 298 -23.24 -15.96 -8.05
C GLU A 298 -23.16 -17.17 -7.11
N TYR A 299 -22.35 -17.09 -6.05
CA TYR A 299 -22.29 -18.12 -5.01
C TYR A 299 -23.69 -18.39 -4.38
N LYS A 300 -24.39 -17.32 -3.97
CA LYS A 300 -25.75 -17.43 -3.43
C LYS A 300 -26.73 -18.02 -4.46
N SER A 301 -26.62 -17.61 -5.71
CA SER A 301 -27.43 -18.14 -6.82
C SER A 301 -27.20 -19.63 -7.04
N LEU A 302 -25.94 -20.07 -7.02
CA LEU A 302 -25.58 -21.49 -7.17
C LEU A 302 -26.13 -22.35 -6.04
N ILE A 303 -26.05 -21.92 -4.79
CA ILE A 303 -26.59 -22.64 -3.63
C ILE A 303 -28.13 -22.77 -3.75
N ASN A 304 -28.83 -21.69 -4.08
CA ASN A 304 -30.27 -21.67 -4.20
C ASN A 304 -30.75 -22.62 -5.31
N ARG A 305 -30.01 -22.69 -6.45
CA ARG A 305 -30.29 -23.63 -7.54
C ARG A 305 -30.12 -25.10 -7.12
N LYS A 306 -29.01 -25.38 -6.37
CA LYS A 306 -28.75 -26.74 -5.86
C LYS A 306 -29.75 -27.17 -4.79
N GLY A 307 -30.17 -26.24 -3.92
CA GLY A 307 -31.18 -26.51 -2.88
C GLY A 307 -32.56 -26.89 -3.47
N ARG A 308 -32.97 -26.26 -4.59
CA ARG A 308 -34.21 -26.55 -5.29
C ARG A 308 -34.22 -27.88 -6.08
N ARG A 309 -33.01 -28.44 -6.33
CA ARG A 309 -32.85 -29.72 -7.06
C ARG A 309 -32.79 -30.95 -6.15
N LYS A 310 -32.94 -30.84 -4.82
CA LYS A 310 -33.11 -32.01 -3.95
C LYS A 310 -34.46 -32.64 -4.27
N PRO A 311 -34.53 -33.94 -4.65
CA PRO A 311 -35.80 -34.60 -4.94
C PRO A 311 -36.63 -34.62 -3.66
N ALA A 312 -37.95 -34.35 -3.83
CA ALA A 312 -38.92 -34.59 -2.77
C ALA A 312 -38.79 -36.05 -2.33
N HIS A 313 -38.55 -36.30 -1.05
CA HIS A 313 -38.55 -37.61 -0.47
C HIS A 313 -39.89 -38.30 -0.84
N THR A 314 -39.81 -39.35 -1.64
CA THR A 314 -40.91 -40.28 -1.88
C THR A 314 -41.29 -40.87 -0.54
N VAL A 315 -42.40 -40.40 0.02
CA VAL A 315 -43.07 -41.03 1.16
C VAL A 315 -43.58 -42.38 0.66
N LYS A 316 -42.87 -43.47 0.97
CA LYS A 316 -43.34 -44.82 0.77
C LYS A 316 -44.58 -45.02 1.66
N ALA A 317 -45.73 -45.02 1.03
CA ALA A 317 -46.96 -45.43 1.66
C ALA A 317 -46.81 -46.88 2.20
N ARG A 318 -46.78 -47.03 3.51
CA ARG A 318 -46.91 -48.31 4.19
C ARG A 318 -48.37 -48.78 3.96
N ARG A 319 -48.57 -49.68 3.00
CA ARG A 319 -49.83 -50.48 2.92
C ARG A 319 -49.81 -51.33 4.19
N ARG A 320 -50.80 -51.08 5.05
CA ARG A 320 -51.25 -52.04 6.08
C ARG A 320 -51.92 -53.19 5.35
N ALA A 321 -51.32 -54.37 5.48
CA ALA A 321 -52.03 -55.62 5.24
C ALA A 321 -52.73 -56.03 6.54
N HIS A 322 -54.03 -56.01 6.58
CA HIS A 322 -54.83 -56.79 7.51
C HIS A 322 -55.14 -58.14 6.85
N ALA A 323 -54.78 -59.25 7.50
CA ALA A 323 -55.49 -60.48 7.60
C ALA A 323 -54.93 -61.27 8.80
#